data_6051a9e3deba154a603518350b7ddc62
#
_entry.id   6051a9e3deba154a603518350b7ddc62
#
_cell.length_a   1.000
_cell.length_b   1.000
_cell.length_c   1.000
_cell.angle_alpha   90.00
_cell.angle_beta   90.00
_cell.angle_gamma   90.00
#
_symmetry.space_group_name_H-M   'P 1'
#
loop_
_entity.id
_entity.type
_entity.pdbx_description
1 polymer ?
#
loop_
_entity_poly.entity_id
_entity_poly.type
_entity_poly.pdbx_seq_one_letter_code
_entity_poly.pdbx_strand_id
1 'polypeptide(L)'
;TFLKASSKRAYRISNANQAVAILHKAIQEAQTPPCGPVSVEIPIDIQSAKIPLSLLTAPLKRAPAVEPEASLVDALWAQLKQAKQPLLWLGGGALESGEAVKTLADAGVTVISSTHGRGILADSHRASLRAFHNSPSVEALISQCDFTLVAGSRLRSNETRSWTLELPTPRVQIDIDPAAASRNYLMDNTLVADCRALLAALAERV
;
A
#
# COMPACT_ATOMS: atom_id res chain seq x y z
N THR A 1 9.31 -13.51 -24.34
CA THR A 1 8.01 -13.15 -24.91
C THR A 1 7.52 -11.83 -24.30
N PHE A 2 6.78 -11.03 -25.08
CA PHE A 2 6.24 -9.72 -24.65
C PHE A 2 5.47 -9.81 -23.32
N LEU A 3 4.57 -10.79 -23.17
CA LEU A 3 3.77 -10.96 -21.95
C LEU A 3 4.60 -11.16 -20.67
N LYS A 4 5.75 -11.83 -20.78
CA LYS A 4 6.64 -11.99 -19.61
C LYS A 4 7.32 -10.69 -19.18
N ALA A 5 7.57 -9.79 -20.13
CA ALA A 5 8.21 -8.50 -19.84
C ALA A 5 7.22 -7.47 -19.27
N SER A 6 5.92 -7.61 -19.59
CA SER A 6 4.87 -6.66 -19.21
C SER A 6 3.99 -7.11 -18.03
N SER A 7 4.26 -8.26 -17.43
CA SER A 7 3.48 -8.78 -16.32
C SER A 7 4.34 -9.43 -15.25
N LYS A 8 3.82 -9.48 -14.02
CA LYS A 8 4.45 -10.15 -12.88
C LYS A 8 4.73 -11.62 -13.17
N ARG A 9 3.81 -12.27 -13.89
CA ARG A 9 3.91 -13.64 -14.35
C ARG A 9 3.11 -13.82 -15.63
N ALA A 10 3.54 -14.74 -16.50
CA ALA A 10 2.78 -15.13 -17.68
C ALA A 10 2.60 -16.66 -17.69
N TYR A 11 1.37 -17.10 -17.87
CA TYR A 11 0.99 -18.50 -17.99
C TYR A 11 0.47 -18.78 -19.40
N ARG A 12 0.63 -20.02 -19.86
CA ARG A 12 -0.03 -20.53 -21.06
C ARG A 12 -0.77 -21.81 -20.69
N ILE A 13 -2.04 -21.90 -21.04
CA ILE A 13 -2.85 -23.09 -20.88
C ILE A 13 -2.64 -23.97 -22.10
N SER A 14 -2.05 -25.15 -21.92
CA SER A 14 -1.80 -26.12 -23.01
C SER A 14 -2.70 -27.34 -22.92
N ASN A 15 -3.50 -27.47 -21.85
CA ASN A 15 -4.47 -28.55 -21.68
C ASN A 15 -5.72 -28.00 -21.00
N ALA A 16 -6.91 -28.27 -21.62
CA ALA A 16 -8.18 -27.74 -21.12
C ALA A 16 -8.49 -28.17 -19.69
N ASN A 17 -8.15 -29.37 -19.27
CA ASN A 17 -8.37 -29.86 -17.90
C ASN A 17 -7.52 -29.12 -16.84
N GLN A 18 -6.48 -28.41 -17.24
CA GLN A 18 -5.66 -27.59 -16.35
C GLN A 18 -6.12 -26.12 -16.30
N ALA A 19 -7.09 -25.74 -17.15
CA ALA A 19 -7.48 -24.34 -17.32
C ALA A 19 -7.91 -23.70 -16.00
N VAL A 20 -8.80 -24.35 -15.24
CA VAL A 20 -9.31 -23.81 -13.96
C VAL A 20 -8.18 -23.65 -12.95
N ALA A 21 -7.32 -24.66 -12.80
CA ALA A 21 -6.20 -24.61 -11.85
C ALA A 21 -5.20 -23.51 -12.20
N ILE A 22 -4.87 -23.33 -13.49
CA ILE A 22 -3.97 -22.28 -13.95
C ILE A 22 -4.59 -20.89 -13.76
N LEU A 23 -5.89 -20.73 -14.03
CA LEU A 23 -6.60 -19.46 -13.79
C LEU A 23 -6.61 -19.12 -12.31
N HIS A 24 -6.90 -20.07 -11.44
CA HIS A 24 -6.83 -19.87 -9.99
C HIS A 24 -5.43 -19.45 -9.53
N LYS A 25 -4.40 -20.14 -10.02
CA LYS A 25 -3.01 -19.79 -9.74
C LYS A 25 -2.66 -18.39 -10.22
N ALA A 26 -3.11 -18.01 -11.42
CA ALA A 26 -2.88 -16.68 -11.97
C ALA A 26 -3.56 -15.58 -11.14
N ILE A 27 -4.80 -15.80 -10.71
CA ILE A 27 -5.52 -14.85 -9.82
C ILE A 27 -4.81 -14.73 -8.47
N GLN A 28 -4.42 -15.84 -7.87
CA GLN A 28 -3.69 -15.85 -6.60
C GLN A 28 -2.35 -15.10 -6.73
N GLU A 29 -1.60 -15.33 -7.81
CA GLU A 29 -0.34 -14.63 -8.07
C GLU A 29 -0.54 -13.12 -8.26
N ALA A 30 -1.61 -12.73 -8.97
CA ALA A 30 -1.94 -11.31 -9.16
C ALA A 30 -2.27 -10.60 -7.85
N GLN A 31 -2.93 -11.29 -6.93
CA GLN A 31 -3.37 -10.78 -5.63
C GLN A 31 -2.31 -10.93 -4.53
N THR A 32 -1.27 -11.74 -4.75
CA THR A 32 -0.17 -11.87 -3.78
C THR A 32 0.70 -10.61 -3.81
N PRO A 33 0.95 -9.96 -2.69
CA PRO A 33 1.82 -8.78 -2.65
C PRO A 33 3.27 -9.05 -3.08
N PRO A 34 3.94 -8.09 -3.73
CA PRO A 34 3.39 -6.88 -4.32
C PRO A 34 2.46 -7.23 -5.49
N CYS A 35 1.17 -6.76 -5.41
CA CYS A 35 0.17 -7.07 -6.42
C CYS A 35 0.57 -6.54 -7.80
N GLY A 36 0.24 -7.29 -8.84
CA GLY A 36 0.59 -6.91 -10.21
C GLY A 36 -0.14 -7.70 -11.27
N PRO A 37 -0.08 -7.26 -12.53
CA PRO A 37 -0.76 -7.93 -13.64
C PRO A 37 -0.16 -9.32 -13.89
N VAL A 38 -1.04 -10.29 -14.13
CA VAL A 38 -0.66 -11.64 -14.55
C VAL A 38 -1.33 -11.94 -15.88
N SER A 39 -0.56 -12.36 -16.86
CA SER A 39 -1.06 -12.71 -18.19
C SER A 39 -1.37 -14.20 -18.28
N VAL A 40 -2.52 -14.52 -18.88
CA VAL A 40 -2.87 -15.91 -19.20
C VAL A 40 -3.19 -16.02 -20.69
N GLU A 41 -2.42 -16.82 -21.39
CA GLU A 41 -2.62 -17.15 -22.81
C GLU A 41 -3.47 -18.43 -22.91
N ILE A 42 -4.61 -18.34 -23.58
CA ILE A 42 -5.52 -19.46 -23.79
C ILE A 42 -5.67 -19.67 -25.31
N PRO A 43 -5.07 -20.73 -25.89
CA PRO A 43 -5.25 -21.06 -27.32
C PRO A 43 -6.71 -21.29 -27.67
N ILE A 44 -7.10 -21.00 -28.93
CA ILE A 44 -8.50 -21.01 -29.38
C ILE A 44 -9.14 -22.40 -29.28
N ASP A 45 -8.38 -23.43 -29.53
CA ASP A 45 -8.79 -24.84 -29.40
C ASP A 45 -9.11 -25.20 -27.93
N ILE A 46 -8.33 -24.67 -26.98
CA ILE A 46 -8.57 -24.85 -25.55
C ILE A 46 -9.82 -24.09 -25.09
N GLN A 47 -10.08 -22.89 -25.64
CA GLN A 47 -11.27 -22.10 -25.28
C GLN A 47 -12.57 -22.81 -25.66
N SER A 48 -12.56 -23.61 -26.73
CA SER A 48 -13.71 -24.35 -27.22
C SER A 48 -13.86 -25.74 -26.59
N ALA A 49 -12.90 -26.19 -25.83
CA ALA A 49 -12.90 -27.51 -25.21
C ALA A 49 -13.90 -27.60 -24.05
N LYS A 50 -14.58 -28.77 -23.97
CA LYS A 50 -15.43 -29.11 -22.81
C LYS A 50 -14.57 -29.69 -21.69
N ILE A 51 -14.82 -29.24 -20.46
CA ILE A 51 -14.16 -29.79 -19.27
C ILE A 51 -15.20 -30.38 -18.30
N PRO A 52 -14.85 -31.39 -17.51
CA PRO A 52 -15.71 -31.93 -16.46
C PRO A 52 -16.09 -30.85 -15.44
N LEU A 53 -17.37 -30.80 -15.04
CA LEU A 53 -17.85 -29.86 -14.03
C LEU A 53 -17.13 -30.04 -12.67
N SER A 54 -16.66 -31.25 -12.37
CA SER A 54 -15.87 -31.58 -11.16
C SER A 54 -14.53 -30.85 -11.07
N LEU A 55 -14.04 -30.27 -12.15
CA LEU A 55 -12.82 -29.42 -12.13
C LEU A 55 -13.12 -27.99 -11.67
N LEU A 56 -14.38 -27.58 -11.59
CA LEU A 56 -14.75 -26.29 -11.03
C LEU A 56 -14.62 -26.37 -9.50
N THR A 57 -13.65 -25.67 -8.97
CA THR A 57 -13.36 -25.61 -7.54
C THR A 57 -14.05 -24.41 -6.88
N ALA A 58 -14.11 -24.41 -5.55
CA ALA A 58 -14.63 -23.27 -4.79
C ALA A 58 -13.86 -21.97 -5.10
N PRO A 59 -14.49 -20.79 -4.92
CA PRO A 59 -13.81 -19.51 -5.08
C PRO A 59 -12.55 -19.43 -4.25
N LEU A 60 -11.52 -18.78 -4.81
CA LEU A 60 -10.28 -18.52 -4.09
C LEU A 60 -10.51 -17.59 -2.90
N LYS A 61 -10.01 -17.97 -1.75
CA LYS A 61 -9.92 -17.06 -0.60
C LYS A 61 -8.69 -16.17 -0.77
N ARG A 62 -8.85 -14.88 -0.46
CA ARG A 62 -7.72 -13.96 -0.35
C ARG A 62 -6.77 -14.47 0.74
N ALA A 63 -5.47 -14.44 0.48
CA ALA A 63 -4.48 -14.73 1.52
C ALA A 63 -4.65 -13.75 2.70
N PRO A 64 -4.50 -14.19 3.94
CA PRO A 64 -4.53 -13.29 5.08
C PRO A 64 -3.37 -12.27 4.96
N ALA A 65 -3.58 -11.08 5.51
CA ALA A 65 -2.51 -10.10 5.64
C ALA A 65 -1.39 -10.66 6.52
N VAL A 66 -0.16 -10.31 6.20
CA VAL A 66 0.97 -10.65 7.06
C VAL A 66 0.96 -9.66 8.22
N GLU A 67 0.77 -10.17 9.43
CA GLU A 67 0.81 -9.36 10.65
C GLU A 67 2.22 -8.82 10.86
N PRO A 68 2.36 -7.54 11.24
CA PRO A 68 3.66 -6.95 11.54
C PRO A 68 4.21 -7.51 12.85
N GLU A 69 5.52 -7.60 12.93
CA GLU A 69 6.20 -8.00 14.16
C GLU A 69 5.95 -6.98 15.27
N ALA A 70 5.54 -7.43 16.46
CA ALA A 70 5.17 -6.55 17.56
C ALA A 70 6.30 -5.58 17.96
N SER A 71 7.54 -6.06 17.95
CA SER A 71 8.75 -5.26 18.21
C SER A 71 8.91 -4.07 17.24
N LEU A 72 8.57 -4.26 15.96
CA LEU A 72 8.62 -3.18 14.96
C LEU A 72 7.51 -2.16 15.21
N VAL A 73 6.31 -2.63 15.57
CA VAL A 73 5.18 -1.74 15.92
C VAL A 73 5.52 -0.92 17.15
N ASP A 74 6.09 -1.54 18.18
CA ASP A 74 6.46 -0.86 19.43
C ASP A 74 7.57 0.19 19.20
N ALA A 75 8.58 -0.14 18.40
CA ALA A 75 9.64 0.79 18.03
C ALA A 75 9.10 1.99 17.25
N LEU A 76 8.19 1.77 16.29
CA LEU A 76 7.56 2.84 15.52
C LEU A 76 6.62 3.69 16.38
N TRP A 77 5.86 3.06 17.27
CA TRP A 77 5.00 3.76 18.21
C TRP A 77 5.80 4.66 19.15
N ALA A 78 6.94 4.17 19.66
CA ALA A 78 7.83 4.97 20.50
C ALA A 78 8.32 6.24 19.79
N GLN A 79 8.66 6.16 18.49
CA GLN A 79 9.04 7.32 17.67
C GLN A 79 7.87 8.29 17.48
N LEU A 80 6.68 7.77 17.16
CA LEU A 80 5.47 8.59 17.01
C LEU A 80 5.12 9.35 18.29
N LYS A 81 5.25 8.71 19.44
CA LYS A 81 4.99 9.34 20.76
C LYS A 81 6.01 10.41 21.14
N GLN A 82 7.23 10.30 20.67
CA GLN A 82 8.28 11.30 20.93
C GLN A 82 8.12 12.54 20.06
N ALA A 83 7.51 12.38 18.88
CA ALA A 83 7.24 13.49 17.97
C ALA A 83 6.20 14.45 18.56
N LYS A 84 6.46 15.75 18.47
CA LYS A 84 5.52 16.79 18.89
C LYS A 84 4.43 17.03 17.86
N GLN A 85 4.78 16.94 16.61
CA GLN A 85 3.87 17.12 15.46
C GLN A 85 4.15 16.06 14.38
N PRO A 86 3.75 14.80 14.60
CA PRO A 86 3.95 13.74 13.61
C PRO A 86 3.09 13.94 12.38
N LEU A 87 3.66 13.67 11.20
CA LEU A 87 3.00 13.65 9.90
C LEU A 87 2.80 12.22 9.42
N LEU A 88 1.59 11.87 9.04
CA LEU A 88 1.26 10.63 8.36
C LEU A 88 0.90 10.92 6.89
N TRP A 89 1.73 10.46 5.97
CA TRP A 89 1.50 10.54 4.53
C TRP A 89 0.87 9.25 4.02
N LEU A 90 -0.37 9.32 3.54
CA LEU A 90 -1.14 8.18 3.09
C LEU A 90 -1.10 8.00 1.58
N GLY A 91 -0.75 6.81 1.13
CA GLY A 91 -0.86 6.39 -0.27
C GLY A 91 -1.99 5.38 -0.52
N GLY A 92 -2.07 4.90 -1.76
CA GLY A 92 -3.07 3.89 -2.14
C GLY A 92 -2.93 2.55 -1.43
N GLY A 93 -1.74 2.22 -0.90
CA GLY A 93 -1.53 1.01 -0.10
C GLY A 93 -2.21 1.03 1.27
N ALA A 94 -2.68 2.21 1.73
CA ALA A 94 -3.36 2.37 3.01
C ALA A 94 -4.89 2.51 2.89
N LEU A 95 -5.51 2.24 1.74
CA LEU A 95 -6.93 2.50 1.47
C LEU A 95 -7.89 1.85 2.46
N GLU A 96 -7.58 0.69 3.00
CA GLU A 96 -8.45 -0.03 3.93
C GLU A 96 -8.16 0.30 5.42
N SER A 97 -7.44 1.40 5.71
CA SER A 97 -6.96 1.75 7.06
C SER A 97 -7.74 2.90 7.72
N GLY A 98 -8.93 3.25 7.22
CA GLY A 98 -9.66 4.46 7.63
C GLY A 98 -9.86 4.61 9.13
N GLU A 99 -10.32 3.57 9.83
CA GLU A 99 -10.56 3.59 11.28
C GLU A 99 -9.24 3.78 12.07
N ALA A 100 -8.21 3.05 11.71
CA ALA A 100 -6.90 3.18 12.35
C ALA A 100 -6.30 4.58 12.14
N VAL A 101 -6.40 5.11 10.92
CA VAL A 101 -5.95 6.47 10.59
C VAL A 101 -6.74 7.51 11.38
N LYS A 102 -8.07 7.32 11.52
CA LYS A 102 -8.89 8.22 12.32
C LYS A 102 -8.46 8.22 13.79
N THR A 103 -8.21 7.05 14.37
CA THR A 103 -7.72 6.92 15.77
C THR A 103 -6.40 7.67 15.96
N LEU A 104 -5.43 7.48 15.06
CA LEU A 104 -4.14 8.18 15.09
C LEU A 104 -4.32 9.71 14.92
N ALA A 105 -5.21 10.14 14.02
CA ALA A 105 -5.51 11.54 13.79
C ALA A 105 -6.19 12.20 15.00
N ASP A 106 -7.10 11.50 15.67
CA ASP A 106 -7.73 11.95 16.93
C ASP A 106 -6.71 12.11 18.06
N ALA A 107 -5.65 11.28 18.05
CA ALA A 107 -4.52 11.35 18.97
C ALA A 107 -3.49 12.45 18.63
N GLY A 108 -3.71 13.22 17.56
CA GLY A 108 -2.89 14.39 17.22
C GLY A 108 -1.94 14.19 16.04
N VAL A 109 -1.99 13.08 15.33
CA VAL A 109 -1.20 12.88 14.11
C VAL A 109 -1.78 13.71 12.97
N THR A 110 -0.97 14.57 12.37
CA THR A 110 -1.35 15.31 11.16
C THR A 110 -1.36 14.38 9.96
N VAL A 111 -2.41 14.42 9.14
CA VAL A 111 -2.59 13.49 8.03
C VAL A 111 -2.65 14.21 6.69
N ILE A 112 -1.84 13.78 5.75
CA ILE A 112 -1.91 14.18 4.35
C ILE A 112 -2.12 12.95 3.46
N SER A 113 -2.92 13.09 2.42
CA SER A 113 -3.19 12.00 1.49
C SER A 113 -2.58 12.28 0.12
N SER A 114 -2.00 11.26 -0.48
CA SER A 114 -1.71 11.27 -1.91
C SER A 114 -3.02 11.28 -2.72
N THR A 115 -2.93 11.48 -4.02
CA THR A 115 -4.10 11.39 -4.92
C THR A 115 -4.82 10.04 -4.79
N HIS A 116 -4.07 8.94 -4.60
CA HIS A 116 -4.62 7.60 -4.45
C HIS A 116 -5.04 7.25 -3.01
N GLY A 117 -4.60 8.02 -2.02
CA GLY A 117 -4.99 7.86 -0.61
C GLY A 117 -6.17 8.74 -0.18
N ARG A 118 -6.79 9.49 -1.10
CA ARG A 118 -7.93 10.35 -0.79
C ARG A 118 -9.10 9.55 -0.22
N GLY A 119 -9.74 10.12 0.81
CA GLY A 119 -10.90 9.53 1.45
C GLY A 119 -10.60 8.51 2.55
N ILE A 120 -9.33 8.18 2.80
CA ILE A 120 -8.94 7.34 3.96
C ILE A 120 -9.32 8.05 5.27
N LEU A 121 -8.97 9.33 5.39
CA LEU A 121 -9.47 10.21 6.43
C LEU A 121 -10.44 11.23 5.81
N ALA A 122 -11.54 11.51 6.50
CA ALA A 122 -12.50 12.49 6.03
C ALA A 122 -11.85 13.87 5.85
N ASP A 123 -12.16 14.54 4.73
CA ASP A 123 -11.65 15.89 4.43
C ASP A 123 -12.05 16.93 5.48
N SER A 124 -13.15 16.70 6.21
CA SER A 124 -13.64 17.55 7.30
C SER A 124 -12.92 17.33 8.63
N HIS A 125 -12.07 16.30 8.75
CA HIS A 125 -11.35 16.03 9.98
C HIS A 125 -10.30 17.12 10.25
N ARG A 126 -10.21 17.60 11.50
CA ARG A 126 -9.32 18.71 11.89
C ARG A 126 -7.84 18.47 11.61
N ALA A 127 -7.40 17.20 11.65
CA ALA A 127 -6.01 16.81 11.37
C ALA A 127 -5.74 16.54 9.88
N SER A 128 -6.76 16.67 9.00
CA SER A 128 -6.64 16.37 7.58
C SER A 128 -6.10 17.56 6.79
N LEU A 129 -4.92 17.41 6.19
CA LEU A 129 -4.40 18.31 5.16
C LEU A 129 -4.93 17.96 3.77
N ARG A 130 -5.81 16.95 3.69
CA ARG A 130 -6.41 16.46 2.44
C ARG A 130 -5.33 16.01 1.44
N ALA A 131 -5.55 16.24 0.14
CA ALA A 131 -4.55 16.00 -0.91
C ALA A 131 -3.98 17.32 -1.46
N PHE A 132 -3.84 18.34 -0.62
CA PHE A 132 -3.37 19.67 -1.02
C PHE A 132 -1.85 19.84 -0.91
N HIS A 133 -1.10 18.79 -1.19
CA HIS A 133 0.36 18.74 -1.10
C HIS A 133 1.11 19.78 -1.96
N ASN A 134 0.44 20.41 -2.95
CA ASN A 134 1.00 21.50 -3.75
C ASN A 134 0.60 22.90 -3.26
N SER A 135 -0.11 23.00 -2.12
CA SER A 135 -0.49 24.30 -1.54
C SER A 135 0.64 24.84 -0.65
N PRO A 136 1.05 26.10 -0.83
CA PRO A 136 2.05 26.73 0.03
C PRO A 136 1.67 26.71 1.52
N SER A 137 0.37 26.84 1.84
CA SER A 137 -0.11 26.77 3.22
C SER A 137 0.05 25.39 3.83
N VAL A 138 -0.16 24.34 3.03
CA VAL A 138 0.04 22.96 3.47
C VAL A 138 1.53 22.65 3.62
N GLU A 139 2.38 23.15 2.73
CA GLU A 139 3.83 23.04 2.84
C GLU A 139 4.34 23.68 4.15
N ALA A 140 3.83 24.87 4.49
CA ALA A 140 4.15 25.54 5.76
C ALA A 140 3.70 24.75 6.99
N LEU A 141 2.60 23.99 6.92
CA LEU A 141 2.18 23.08 8.00
C LEU A 141 3.05 21.83 8.07
N ILE A 142 3.42 21.25 6.93
CA ILE A 142 4.34 20.11 6.86
C ILE A 142 5.69 20.48 7.46
N SER A 143 6.21 21.67 7.18
CA SER A 143 7.52 22.12 7.72
C SER A 143 7.53 22.29 9.25
N GLN A 144 6.38 22.38 9.91
CA GLN A 144 6.27 22.42 11.37
C GLN A 144 6.28 21.02 12.02
N CYS A 145 6.07 19.97 11.20
CA CYS A 145 6.14 18.59 11.70
C CYS A 145 7.58 18.17 11.97
N ASP A 146 7.77 17.21 12.86
CA ASP A 146 9.09 16.76 13.34
C ASP A 146 9.29 15.24 13.17
N PHE A 147 8.38 14.56 12.49
CA PHE A 147 8.43 13.14 12.13
C PHE A 147 7.56 12.89 10.92
N THR A 148 7.99 12.01 10.01
CA THR A 148 7.18 11.61 8.85
C THR A 148 7.03 10.10 8.77
N LEU A 149 5.78 9.63 8.84
CA LEU A 149 5.41 8.25 8.53
C LEU A 149 4.75 8.20 7.16
N VAL A 150 5.34 7.49 6.21
CA VAL A 150 4.81 7.29 4.86
C VAL A 150 4.21 5.90 4.77
N ALA A 151 2.90 5.80 4.57
CA ALA A 151 2.20 4.52 4.50
C ALA A 151 1.63 4.25 3.11
N GLY A 152 2.18 3.24 2.43
CA GLY A 152 1.71 2.76 1.13
C GLY A 152 1.77 3.80 0.01
N SER A 153 2.72 4.72 0.07
CA SER A 153 2.94 5.77 -0.91
C SER A 153 4.36 5.74 -1.46
N ARG A 154 4.47 5.88 -2.77
CA ARG A 154 5.75 6.02 -3.47
C ARG A 154 6.24 7.46 -3.58
N LEU A 155 5.55 8.43 -2.98
CA LEU A 155 5.90 9.86 -3.01
C LEU A 155 6.23 10.33 -4.44
N ARG A 156 5.23 10.28 -5.32
CA ARG A 156 5.40 10.59 -6.75
C ARG A 156 5.69 12.07 -6.97
N SER A 157 6.35 12.38 -8.06
CA SER A 157 6.78 13.74 -8.43
C SER A 157 5.64 14.77 -8.43
N ASN A 158 4.47 14.39 -8.93
CA ASN A 158 3.28 15.26 -8.97
C ASN A 158 2.69 15.56 -7.58
N GLU A 159 3.01 14.76 -6.57
CA GLU A 159 2.54 14.90 -5.18
C GLU A 159 3.59 15.57 -4.28
N THR A 160 4.82 15.70 -4.76
CA THR A 160 5.97 16.19 -4.00
C THR A 160 6.71 17.31 -4.72
N ARG A 161 6.01 18.06 -5.59
CA ARG A 161 6.59 19.17 -6.37
C ARG A 161 7.87 18.78 -7.09
N SER A 162 7.82 17.69 -7.85
CA SER A 162 8.99 17.10 -8.52
C SER A 162 10.12 16.75 -7.55
N TRP A 163 9.73 16.20 -6.39
CA TRP A 163 10.62 15.78 -5.28
C TRP A 163 11.38 16.92 -4.60
N THR A 164 10.89 18.15 -4.73
CA THR A 164 11.46 19.32 -4.03
C THR A 164 10.78 19.61 -2.69
N LEU A 165 9.64 18.97 -2.40
CA LEU A 165 8.96 19.11 -1.12
C LEU A 165 9.84 18.51 -0.01
N GLU A 166 10.23 19.33 0.95
CA GLU A 166 10.97 18.86 2.13
C GLU A 166 10.03 18.15 3.11
N LEU A 167 10.32 16.88 3.38
CA LEU A 167 9.60 16.11 4.38
C LEU A 167 10.40 16.10 5.69
N PRO A 168 9.75 16.32 6.85
CA PRO A 168 10.40 16.28 8.16
C PRO A 168 11.11 14.95 8.42
N THR A 169 12.21 15.03 9.14
CA THR A 169 12.97 13.85 9.61
C THR A 169 12.77 13.65 11.12
N PRO A 170 12.84 12.41 11.63
CA PRO A 170 13.11 11.17 10.90
C PRO A 170 11.93 10.75 10.02
N ARG A 171 12.25 10.03 8.91
CA ARG A 171 11.29 9.54 7.92
C ARG A 171 11.24 8.02 7.95
N VAL A 172 10.06 7.47 8.14
CA VAL A 172 9.83 6.03 8.10
C VAL A 172 8.85 5.72 6.97
N GLN A 173 9.18 4.76 6.12
CA GLN A 173 8.29 4.31 5.05
C GLN A 173 7.80 2.89 5.31
N ILE A 174 6.51 2.68 5.15
CA ILE A 174 5.86 1.37 5.15
C ILE A 174 5.36 1.10 3.73
N ASP A 175 5.81 0.02 3.15
CA ASP A 175 5.29 -0.46 1.86
C ASP A 175 5.36 -1.98 1.83
N ILE A 176 4.41 -2.62 1.12
CA ILE A 176 4.42 -4.07 0.91
C ILE A 176 5.43 -4.48 -0.17
N ASP A 177 5.85 -3.55 -1.00
CA ASP A 177 6.84 -3.72 -2.06
C ASP A 177 8.22 -3.26 -1.58
N PRO A 178 9.16 -4.17 -1.31
CA PRO A 178 10.50 -3.78 -0.88
C PRO A 178 11.23 -2.91 -1.92
N ALA A 179 10.87 -2.98 -3.20
CA ALA A 179 11.44 -2.14 -4.25
C ALA A 179 10.90 -0.69 -4.22
N ALA A 180 9.86 -0.41 -3.44
CA ALA A 180 9.36 0.94 -3.22
C ALA A 180 10.15 1.69 -2.15
N ALA A 181 10.88 0.97 -1.31
CA ALA A 181 11.65 1.51 -0.18
C ALA A 181 12.69 2.53 -0.65
N SER A 182 12.65 3.74 -0.09
CA SER A 182 13.57 4.85 -0.39
C SER A 182 13.71 5.19 -1.89
N ARG A 183 12.74 4.84 -2.72
CA ARG A 183 12.82 5.00 -4.18
C ARG A 183 12.95 6.46 -4.60
N ASN A 184 12.18 7.35 -3.99
CA ASN A 184 12.07 8.76 -4.37
C ASN A 184 12.56 9.72 -3.29
N TYR A 185 12.57 9.29 -2.06
CA TYR A 185 13.10 10.01 -0.90
C TYR A 185 13.99 9.07 -0.09
N LEU A 186 15.11 9.56 0.38
CA LEU A 186 15.90 8.82 1.35
C LEU A 186 15.11 8.72 2.65
N MET A 187 14.89 7.51 3.12
CA MET A 187 14.21 7.22 4.38
C MET A 187 15.23 6.82 5.44
N ASP A 188 15.00 7.24 6.67
CA ASP A 188 15.83 6.83 7.82
C ASP A 188 15.54 5.37 8.19
N ASN A 189 14.30 4.90 7.94
CA ASN A 189 13.94 3.49 8.10
C ASN A 189 12.85 3.09 7.10
N THR A 190 12.85 1.81 6.69
CA THR A 190 11.86 1.22 5.78
C THR A 190 11.34 -0.08 6.34
N LEU A 191 10.02 -0.23 6.38
CA LEU A 191 9.34 -1.43 6.89
C LEU A 191 8.56 -2.09 5.74
N VAL A 192 8.89 -3.35 5.45
CA VAL A 192 8.14 -4.14 4.48
C VAL A 192 6.99 -4.82 5.20
N ALA A 193 5.81 -4.22 5.12
CA ALA A 193 4.60 -4.69 5.81
C ALA A 193 3.33 -4.27 5.08
N ASP A 194 2.23 -4.95 5.40
CA ASP A 194 0.89 -4.51 5.02
C ASP A 194 0.53 -3.25 5.83
N CYS A 195 0.24 -2.14 5.13
CA CYS A 195 -0.08 -0.87 5.78
C CYS A 195 -1.32 -0.96 6.66
N ARG A 196 -2.33 -1.75 6.27
CA ARG A 196 -3.56 -1.92 7.05
C ARG A 196 -3.27 -2.59 8.39
N ALA A 197 -2.55 -3.70 8.37
CA ALA A 197 -2.19 -4.44 9.57
C ALA A 197 -1.30 -3.58 10.51
N LEU A 198 -0.30 -2.90 9.94
CA LEU A 198 0.59 -2.06 10.75
C LEU A 198 -0.11 -0.82 11.33
N LEU A 199 -0.91 -0.12 10.55
CA LEU A 199 -1.67 1.05 11.05
C LEU A 199 -2.71 0.66 12.08
N ALA A 200 -3.38 -0.50 11.92
CA ALA A 200 -4.28 -1.05 12.93
C ALA A 200 -3.54 -1.34 14.24
N ALA A 201 -2.40 -2.03 14.15
CA ALA A 201 -1.59 -2.32 15.32
C ALA A 201 -1.03 -1.06 16.03
N LEU A 202 -0.72 0.02 15.29
CA LEU A 202 -0.37 1.32 15.86
C LEU A 202 -1.55 1.98 16.57
N ALA A 203 -2.75 1.91 15.97
CA ALA A 203 -3.96 2.50 16.55
C ALA A 203 -4.38 1.81 17.87
N GLU A 204 -4.09 0.52 18.04
CA GLU A 204 -4.32 -0.22 19.29
C GLU A 204 -3.42 0.25 20.45
N ARG A 205 -2.38 1.02 20.18
CA ARG A 205 -1.45 1.54 21.19
C ARG A 205 -1.77 2.97 21.65
N VAL A 206 -2.73 3.62 20.98
CA VAL A 206 -3.27 4.92 21.36
C VAL A 206 -4.08 4.82 22.64
#